data_54b3f6f99c260f0dac961fb11e32d8f7
#
_entry.id   54b3f6f99c260f0dac961fb11e32d8f7
#
_cell.length_a   1.000
_cell.length_b   1.000
_cell.length_c   1.000
_cell.angle_alpha   90.00
_cell.angle_beta   90.00
_cell.angle_gamma   90.00
#
_symmetry.space_group_name_H-M   'P 1'
#
loop_
_entity.id
_entity.type
_entity.pdbx_description
1 polymer ?
#
loop_
_entity_poly.entity_id
_entity_poly.type
_entity_poly.pdbx_seq_one_letter_code
_entity_poly.pdbx_strand_id
1 'polypeptide(L)'
;MAKQMIGPKIREFRKKNNLTQEALAKSLGYYNKSVISHIEKGDADMTYEKICLLIKKYDLEANELFNLSKKTPSQKTENVQEAKESRKKVAIYIHGLHGSAEEANDFSFLEGYDVVGLDYQDGNPWEVGETIKTEFKKLSKGYDEVIVIANSIGAFYACEYLADFRIDRAFFISPIVSMFQNIIDIMSMYGIKDKELEQKKLIEVEDGTVLSYDFYQHVSNDEDHWEVPTEILYGAYDEVVYTGSMLEFLENHPLARLTVKSDSEHYFESEEEKEFIKDWMLRLTK
;
A
#
# COMPACT_ATOMS: atom_id res chain seq x y z
N MET A 1 17.58 5.40 -14.01
CA MET A 1 16.50 4.47 -14.34
C MET A 1 15.47 5.21 -15.18
N ALA A 2 14.94 4.62 -16.23
CA ALA A 2 13.97 5.29 -17.10
C ALA A 2 12.65 5.39 -16.32
N LYS A 3 12.25 6.64 -16.03
CA LYS A 3 10.95 6.96 -15.45
C LYS A 3 9.87 6.38 -16.37
N GLN A 4 9.21 5.32 -15.95
CA GLN A 4 8.15 4.71 -16.74
C GLN A 4 6.92 5.60 -16.59
N MET A 5 6.66 6.39 -17.62
CA MET A 5 5.67 7.46 -17.58
C MET A 5 4.28 6.87 -17.83
N ILE A 6 3.30 7.27 -17.03
CA ILE A 6 1.89 6.87 -17.15
C ILE A 6 1.27 7.21 -18.53
N GLY A 7 1.91 8.11 -19.28
CA GLY A 7 1.42 8.64 -20.53
C GLY A 7 0.96 7.61 -21.57
N PRO A 8 1.75 6.56 -21.90
CA PRO A 8 1.33 5.52 -22.82
C PRO A 8 0.03 4.83 -22.39
N LYS A 9 -0.17 4.62 -21.08
CA LYS A 9 -1.36 4.00 -20.50
C LYS A 9 -2.59 4.89 -20.61
N ILE A 10 -2.44 6.17 -20.31
CA ILE A 10 -3.50 7.16 -20.52
C ILE A 10 -3.93 7.19 -21.98
N ARG A 11 -2.99 7.10 -22.93
CA ARG A 11 -3.29 7.04 -24.36
C ARG A 11 -4.05 5.78 -24.73
N GLU A 12 -3.65 4.63 -24.22
CA GLU A 12 -4.31 3.34 -24.43
C GLU A 12 -5.75 3.36 -23.88
N PHE A 13 -5.91 3.76 -22.63
CA PHE A 13 -7.21 3.97 -22.00
C PHE A 13 -8.11 4.88 -22.81
N ARG A 14 -7.61 6.06 -23.19
CA ARG A 14 -8.37 7.02 -23.97
C ARG A 14 -8.87 6.41 -25.30
N LYS A 15 -7.99 5.69 -26.00
CA LYS A 15 -8.34 5.04 -27.29
C LYS A 15 -9.35 3.92 -27.10
N LYS A 16 -9.18 3.08 -26.07
CA LYS A 16 -10.10 1.99 -25.72
C LYS A 16 -11.52 2.52 -25.47
N ASN A 17 -11.63 3.72 -24.89
CA ASN A 17 -12.90 4.37 -24.56
C ASN A 17 -13.37 5.35 -25.64
N ASN A 18 -12.77 5.37 -26.84
CA ASN A 18 -13.12 6.26 -27.96
C ASN A 18 -13.14 7.76 -27.60
N LEU A 19 -12.31 8.17 -26.64
CA LEU A 19 -12.20 9.56 -26.21
C LEU A 19 -11.20 10.33 -27.07
N THR A 20 -11.52 11.60 -27.39
CA THR A 20 -10.52 12.53 -27.92
C THR A 20 -9.65 13.07 -26.78
N GLN A 21 -8.44 13.57 -27.07
CA GLN A 21 -7.61 14.25 -26.06
C GLN A 21 -8.34 15.43 -25.42
N GLU A 22 -9.16 16.14 -26.20
CA GLU A 22 -9.97 17.26 -25.73
C GLU A 22 -11.09 16.80 -24.77
N ALA A 23 -11.78 15.70 -25.11
CA ALA A 23 -12.81 15.13 -24.26
C ALA A 23 -12.23 14.63 -22.91
N LEU A 24 -11.08 13.96 -22.96
CA LEU A 24 -10.39 13.50 -21.75
C LEU A 24 -9.90 14.70 -20.91
N ALA A 25 -9.27 15.71 -21.54
CA ALA A 25 -8.84 16.92 -20.85
C ALA A 25 -10.02 17.60 -20.11
N LYS A 26 -11.12 17.83 -20.81
CA LYS A 26 -12.32 18.43 -20.23
C LYS A 26 -12.89 17.57 -19.09
N SER A 27 -12.88 16.26 -19.25
CA SER A 27 -13.42 15.34 -18.24
C SER A 27 -12.63 15.35 -16.95
N LEU A 28 -11.32 15.66 -17.02
CA LEU A 28 -10.40 15.75 -15.88
C LEU A 28 -10.18 17.20 -15.40
N GLY A 29 -10.92 18.18 -15.94
CA GLY A 29 -10.81 19.58 -15.54
C GLY A 29 -9.53 20.28 -16.00
N TYR A 30 -8.90 19.79 -17.07
CA TYR A 30 -7.81 20.52 -17.73
C TYR A 30 -8.33 21.58 -18.68
N TYR A 31 -7.62 22.70 -18.78
CA TYR A 31 -7.99 23.84 -19.63
C TYR A 31 -7.96 23.54 -21.13
N ASN A 32 -7.05 22.67 -21.56
CA ASN A 32 -6.91 22.34 -22.98
C ASN A 32 -6.32 20.94 -23.21
N LYS A 33 -6.47 20.45 -24.44
CA LYS A 33 -6.00 19.13 -24.86
C LYS A 33 -4.48 18.95 -24.89
N SER A 34 -3.71 20.06 -24.89
CA SER A 34 -2.24 19.98 -24.99
C SER A 34 -1.65 19.32 -23.75
N VAL A 35 -2.27 19.49 -22.59
CA VAL A 35 -1.85 18.82 -21.33
C VAL A 35 -1.91 17.30 -21.50
N ILE A 36 -3.03 16.77 -21.99
CA ILE A 36 -3.16 15.31 -22.26
C ILE A 36 -2.16 14.87 -23.34
N SER A 37 -1.92 15.70 -24.37
CA SER A 37 -0.93 15.38 -25.40
C SER A 37 0.49 15.27 -24.83
N HIS A 38 0.88 16.16 -23.92
CA HIS A 38 2.19 16.11 -23.25
C HIS A 38 2.30 14.90 -22.31
N ILE A 39 1.25 14.61 -21.54
CA ILE A 39 1.19 13.41 -20.69
C ILE A 39 1.34 12.14 -21.55
N GLU A 40 0.56 12.00 -22.63
CA GLU A 40 0.61 10.82 -23.51
C GLU A 40 1.96 10.62 -24.23
N LYS A 41 2.73 11.69 -24.43
CA LYS A 41 4.09 11.64 -25.00
C LYS A 41 5.16 11.37 -23.96
N GLY A 42 4.81 11.56 -22.70
CA GLY A 42 5.76 11.48 -21.64
C GLY A 42 6.54 12.76 -21.35
N ASP A 43 6.12 13.88 -21.87
CA ASP A 43 6.72 15.20 -21.60
C ASP A 43 6.23 15.80 -20.27
N ALA A 44 5.14 15.27 -19.70
CA ALA A 44 4.57 15.66 -18.42
C ALA A 44 3.90 14.45 -17.75
N ASP A 45 3.88 14.44 -16.42
CA ASP A 45 3.15 13.45 -15.62
C ASP A 45 1.74 13.96 -15.29
N MET A 46 0.81 13.02 -15.09
CA MET A 46 -0.51 13.32 -14.59
C MET A 46 -0.43 13.43 -13.06
N THR A 47 -1.02 14.51 -12.52
CA THR A 47 -1.10 14.64 -11.06
C THR A 47 -1.99 13.54 -10.48
N TYR A 48 -1.70 13.16 -9.26
CA TYR A 48 -2.46 12.15 -8.54
C TYR A 48 -3.96 12.44 -8.48
N GLU A 49 -4.33 13.67 -8.12
CA GLU A 49 -5.73 14.11 -8.11
C GLU A 49 -6.44 13.80 -9.44
N LYS A 50 -5.73 13.98 -10.57
CA LYS A 50 -6.28 13.69 -11.90
C LYS A 50 -6.32 12.20 -12.22
N ILE A 51 -5.39 11.40 -11.67
CA ILE A 51 -5.44 9.94 -11.75
C ILE A 51 -6.64 9.40 -10.98
N CYS A 52 -6.86 9.84 -9.75
CA CYS A 52 -8.02 9.47 -8.96
C CYS A 52 -9.34 9.90 -9.61
N LEU A 53 -9.37 11.12 -10.16
CA LEU A 53 -10.54 11.60 -10.89
C LEU A 53 -10.82 10.75 -12.13
N LEU A 54 -9.78 10.28 -12.84
CA LEU A 54 -9.90 9.35 -13.96
C LEU A 54 -10.49 8.02 -13.53
N ILE A 55 -9.92 7.41 -12.48
CA ILE A 55 -10.37 6.13 -11.91
C ILE A 55 -11.83 6.23 -11.49
N LYS A 56 -12.18 7.23 -10.69
CA LYS A 56 -13.56 7.46 -10.22
C LYS A 56 -14.55 7.68 -11.36
N LYS A 57 -14.18 8.52 -12.31
CA LYS A 57 -15.10 8.95 -13.37
C LYS A 57 -15.42 7.85 -14.38
N TYR A 58 -14.48 6.96 -14.60
CA TYR A 58 -14.62 5.90 -15.58
C TYR A 58 -14.74 4.51 -14.96
N ASP A 59 -14.91 4.44 -13.63
CA ASP A 59 -15.04 3.20 -12.86
C ASP A 59 -13.95 2.18 -13.19
N LEU A 60 -12.69 2.65 -13.11
CA LEU A 60 -11.54 1.84 -13.49
C LEU A 60 -10.98 1.09 -12.27
N GLU A 61 -10.63 -0.16 -12.49
CA GLU A 61 -9.67 -0.81 -11.60
C GLU A 61 -8.28 -0.17 -11.81
N ALA A 62 -7.63 0.30 -10.73
CA ALA A 62 -6.30 0.92 -10.83
C ALA A 62 -5.31 0.01 -11.57
N ASN A 63 -5.39 -1.30 -11.33
CA ASN A 63 -4.59 -2.33 -12.01
C ASN A 63 -4.82 -2.40 -13.53
N GLU A 64 -6.01 -2.04 -14.01
CA GLU A 64 -6.27 -1.97 -15.46
C GLU A 64 -5.56 -0.77 -16.09
N LEU A 65 -5.54 0.35 -15.38
CA LEU A 65 -4.85 1.56 -15.83
C LEU A 65 -3.34 1.36 -15.92
N PHE A 66 -2.77 0.59 -15.00
CA PHE A 66 -1.33 0.34 -14.91
C PHE A 66 -0.87 -0.98 -15.57
N ASN A 67 -1.78 -1.76 -16.22
CA ASN A 67 -1.49 -3.07 -16.85
C ASN A 67 -0.76 -4.05 -15.91
N LEU A 68 -1.02 -3.98 -14.64
CA LEU A 68 -0.51 -4.95 -13.69
C LEU A 68 -1.12 -6.30 -14.07
N SER A 69 -0.29 -7.19 -14.59
CA SER A 69 -0.74 -8.41 -15.28
C SER A 69 -1.69 -9.21 -14.39
N LYS A 70 -2.88 -9.53 -14.92
CA LYS A 70 -3.71 -10.60 -14.36
C LYS A 70 -2.99 -11.95 -14.50
N LYS A 71 -1.97 -12.20 -13.72
CA LYS A 71 -1.56 -13.56 -13.40
C LYS A 71 -2.49 -14.05 -12.30
N THR A 72 -3.66 -14.51 -12.71
CA THR A 72 -4.49 -15.34 -11.84
C THR A 72 -3.63 -16.53 -11.47
N PRO A 73 -3.41 -16.83 -10.18
CA PRO A 73 -2.85 -18.10 -9.79
C PRO A 73 -3.78 -19.18 -10.38
N SER A 74 -3.22 -20.08 -11.17
CA SER A 74 -3.98 -21.22 -11.68
C SER A 74 -4.48 -22.02 -10.49
N GLN A 75 -5.76 -21.90 -10.17
CA GLN A 75 -6.42 -22.85 -9.27
C GLN A 75 -6.32 -24.22 -9.94
N LYS A 76 -5.37 -25.02 -9.47
CA LYS A 76 -5.47 -26.46 -9.64
C LYS A 76 -6.63 -26.91 -8.77
N THR A 77 -7.80 -27.06 -9.40
CA THR A 77 -8.90 -27.82 -8.83
C THR A 77 -8.48 -29.29 -8.82
N GLU A 78 -7.84 -29.73 -7.77
CA GLU A 78 -7.83 -31.13 -7.40
C GLU A 78 -9.07 -31.39 -6.54
N ASN A 79 -10.06 -32.06 -7.14
CA ASN A 79 -11.16 -32.66 -6.42
C ASN A 79 -10.60 -33.77 -5.53
N VAL A 80 -10.37 -33.48 -4.28
CA VAL A 80 -10.22 -34.47 -3.21
C VAL A 80 -11.32 -34.22 -2.20
N GLN A 81 -12.34 -35.06 -2.24
CA GLN A 81 -13.27 -35.24 -1.14
C GLN A 81 -12.53 -35.98 -0.02
N GLU A 82 -11.81 -35.26 0.80
CA GLU A 82 -11.36 -35.75 2.09
C GLU A 82 -12.04 -34.95 3.20
N ALA A 83 -12.34 -35.60 4.29
CA ALA A 83 -13.02 -35.03 5.45
C ALA A 83 -12.34 -33.71 5.86
N LYS A 84 -13.12 -32.61 5.82
CA LYS A 84 -12.68 -31.27 6.17
C LYS A 84 -12.43 -31.21 7.69
N GLU A 85 -11.23 -31.56 8.14
CA GLU A 85 -10.72 -30.93 9.34
C GLU A 85 -10.71 -29.42 9.05
N SER A 86 -11.35 -28.61 9.92
CA SER A 86 -11.41 -27.17 9.71
C SER A 86 -9.98 -26.62 9.75
N ARG A 87 -9.49 -26.12 8.60
CA ARG A 87 -8.18 -25.47 8.53
C ARG A 87 -8.13 -24.34 9.54
N LYS A 88 -7.09 -24.32 10.35
CA LYS A 88 -6.85 -23.24 11.30
C LYS A 88 -6.31 -22.03 10.53
N LYS A 89 -6.98 -20.90 10.67
CA LYS A 89 -6.63 -19.67 9.97
C LYS A 89 -6.39 -18.53 10.94
N VAL A 90 -5.38 -17.72 10.69
CA VAL A 90 -5.09 -16.53 11.50
C VAL A 90 -4.99 -15.28 10.62
N ALA A 91 -5.55 -14.19 11.12
CA ALA A 91 -5.35 -12.84 10.61
C ALA A 91 -4.53 -12.06 11.64
N ILE A 92 -3.30 -11.71 11.27
CA ILE A 92 -2.37 -10.99 12.16
C ILE A 92 -2.36 -9.52 11.76
N TYR A 93 -2.76 -8.65 12.68
CA TYR A 93 -2.80 -7.22 12.48
C TYR A 93 -1.52 -6.54 12.98
N ILE A 94 -0.96 -5.67 12.14
CA ILE A 94 0.21 -4.83 12.41
C ILE A 94 -0.24 -3.38 12.36
N HIS A 95 -0.26 -2.71 13.50
CA HIS A 95 -0.80 -1.36 13.62
C HIS A 95 0.11 -0.28 12.99
N GLY A 96 -0.43 0.92 12.83
CA GLY A 96 0.32 2.11 12.43
C GLY A 96 1.06 2.76 13.58
N LEU A 97 1.72 3.90 13.31
CA LEU A 97 2.35 4.72 14.34
C LEU A 97 1.32 5.15 15.39
N HIS A 98 1.66 5.03 16.67
CA HIS A 98 0.80 5.29 17.82
C HIS A 98 -0.45 4.40 17.95
N GLY A 99 -0.56 3.37 17.12
CA GLY A 99 -1.63 2.37 17.21
C GLY A 99 -1.37 1.31 18.29
N SER A 100 -2.22 0.29 18.30
CA SER A 100 -2.11 -0.81 19.24
C SER A 100 -2.59 -2.14 18.67
N ALA A 101 -2.17 -3.25 19.29
CA ALA A 101 -2.65 -4.60 18.98
C ALA A 101 -4.17 -4.75 19.13
N GLU A 102 -4.81 -3.92 19.97
CA GLU A 102 -6.26 -3.98 20.23
C GLU A 102 -7.09 -3.56 19.02
N GLU A 103 -6.54 -2.78 18.09
CA GLU A 103 -7.19 -2.41 16.82
C GLU A 103 -7.52 -3.63 15.96
N ALA A 104 -6.89 -4.77 16.18
CA ALA A 104 -7.24 -6.05 15.57
C ALA A 104 -8.72 -6.40 15.75
N ASN A 105 -9.37 -5.93 16.84
CA ASN A 105 -10.77 -6.18 17.10
C ASN A 105 -11.70 -5.59 16.00
N ASP A 106 -11.26 -4.55 15.30
CA ASP A 106 -12.00 -3.97 14.19
C ASP A 106 -12.15 -4.95 13.02
N PHE A 107 -11.34 -6.00 12.96
CA PHE A 107 -11.37 -7.05 11.93
C PHE A 107 -12.05 -8.35 12.39
N SER A 108 -12.72 -8.35 13.53
CA SER A 108 -13.45 -9.52 14.09
C SER A 108 -14.57 -10.06 13.18
N PHE A 109 -14.93 -9.32 12.13
CA PHE A 109 -15.86 -9.75 11.08
C PHE A 109 -15.29 -10.85 10.13
N LEU A 110 -13.99 -11.14 10.22
CA LEU A 110 -13.34 -12.19 9.42
C LEU A 110 -13.68 -13.58 9.99
N GLU A 111 -14.86 -14.06 9.65
CA GLU A 111 -15.35 -15.36 10.11
C GLU A 111 -14.40 -16.51 9.71
N GLY A 112 -14.08 -17.35 10.67
CA GLY A 112 -13.19 -18.51 10.48
C GLY A 112 -11.70 -18.21 10.60
N TYR A 113 -11.32 -16.96 10.91
CA TYR A 113 -9.97 -16.57 11.31
C TYR A 113 -9.89 -16.30 12.81
N ASP A 114 -8.83 -16.73 13.44
CA ASP A 114 -8.40 -16.16 14.71
C ASP A 114 -7.75 -14.80 14.42
N VAL A 115 -8.41 -13.71 14.81
CA VAL A 115 -7.91 -12.35 14.58
C VAL A 115 -7.08 -11.91 15.77
N VAL A 116 -5.81 -11.58 15.56
CA VAL A 116 -4.88 -11.20 16.61
C VAL A 116 -4.05 -9.99 16.22
N GLY A 117 -3.88 -9.04 17.14
CA GLY A 117 -2.96 -7.91 16.95
C GLY A 117 -1.55 -8.29 17.39
N LEU A 118 -0.58 -7.80 16.65
CA LEU A 118 0.83 -7.95 16.98
C LEU A 118 1.20 -6.85 17.98
N ASP A 119 1.68 -7.23 19.15
CA ASP A 119 2.02 -6.30 20.24
C ASP A 119 3.46 -5.80 20.10
N TYR A 120 3.59 -4.52 19.81
CA TYR A 120 4.87 -3.80 19.77
C TYR A 120 4.66 -2.34 20.16
N GLN A 121 5.74 -1.65 20.48
CA GLN A 121 5.73 -0.23 20.81
C GLN A 121 6.54 0.54 19.77
N ASP A 122 6.15 1.78 19.51
CA ASP A 122 6.95 2.69 18.71
C ASP A 122 8.35 2.86 19.30
N GLY A 123 9.35 3.01 18.44
CA GLY A 123 10.71 3.13 18.90
C GLY A 123 11.76 3.06 17.79
N ASN A 124 12.93 2.55 18.13
CA ASN A 124 13.98 2.31 17.17
C ASN A 124 13.51 1.29 16.11
N PRO A 125 13.53 1.63 14.80
CA PRO A 125 12.92 0.81 13.76
C PRO A 125 13.46 -0.62 13.68
N TRP A 126 14.75 -0.82 13.97
CA TRP A 126 15.35 -2.17 13.96
C TRP A 126 14.85 -3.02 15.14
N GLU A 127 14.72 -2.42 16.34
CA GLU A 127 14.21 -3.12 17.52
C GLU A 127 12.73 -3.46 17.36
N VAL A 128 11.96 -2.53 16.78
CA VAL A 128 10.56 -2.73 16.40
C VAL A 128 10.45 -3.88 15.40
N GLY A 129 11.23 -3.88 14.34
CA GLY A 129 11.22 -4.91 13.31
C GLY A 129 11.53 -6.31 13.86
N GLU A 130 12.56 -6.44 14.71
CA GLU A 130 12.90 -7.71 15.34
C GLU A 130 11.82 -8.18 16.34
N THR A 131 11.14 -7.26 17.00
CA THR A 131 9.99 -7.57 17.86
C THR A 131 8.85 -8.12 17.02
N ILE A 132 8.48 -7.43 15.92
CA ILE A 132 7.45 -7.85 14.97
C ILE A 132 7.76 -9.24 14.43
N LYS A 133 8.97 -9.50 13.99
CA LYS A 133 9.43 -10.80 13.49
C LYS A 133 9.27 -11.91 14.52
N THR A 134 9.64 -11.61 15.75
CA THR A 134 9.56 -12.57 16.87
C THR A 134 8.12 -12.88 17.23
N GLU A 135 7.27 -11.87 17.38
CA GLU A 135 5.86 -12.05 17.74
C GLU A 135 5.09 -12.70 16.57
N PHE A 136 5.33 -12.29 15.32
CA PHE A 136 4.73 -12.92 14.15
C PHE A 136 5.01 -14.42 14.10
N LYS A 137 6.25 -14.83 14.35
CA LYS A 137 6.65 -16.25 14.41
C LYS A 137 5.88 -17.05 15.45
N LYS A 138 5.54 -16.43 16.59
CA LYS A 138 4.75 -17.07 17.65
C LYS A 138 3.28 -17.17 17.23
N LEU A 139 2.71 -16.06 16.76
CA LEU A 139 1.30 -15.94 16.42
C LEU A 139 0.91 -16.79 15.19
N SER A 140 1.79 -16.91 14.20
CA SER A 140 1.53 -17.69 12.98
C SER A 140 1.70 -19.21 13.17
N LYS A 141 2.28 -19.64 14.30
CA LYS A 141 2.63 -21.03 14.52
C LYS A 141 1.39 -21.95 14.65
N GLY A 142 1.34 -22.97 13.80
CA GLY A 142 0.30 -24.00 13.87
C GLY A 142 -0.98 -23.66 13.11
N TYR A 143 -0.95 -22.60 12.32
CA TYR A 143 -2.02 -22.25 11.41
C TYR A 143 -1.73 -22.76 9.99
N ASP A 144 -2.79 -23.14 9.30
CA ASP A 144 -2.75 -23.65 7.91
C ASP A 144 -2.84 -22.51 6.88
N GLU A 145 -3.41 -21.37 7.30
CA GLU A 145 -3.54 -20.16 6.50
C GLU A 145 -3.23 -18.95 7.38
N VAL A 146 -2.35 -18.08 6.89
CA VAL A 146 -1.89 -16.87 7.57
C VAL A 146 -2.12 -15.67 6.66
N ILE A 147 -2.94 -14.73 7.08
CA ILE A 147 -3.05 -13.43 6.43
C ILE A 147 -2.49 -12.32 7.33
N VAL A 148 -1.94 -11.30 6.69
CA VAL A 148 -1.46 -10.09 7.36
C VAL A 148 -2.41 -8.94 7.03
N ILE A 149 -2.77 -8.16 8.04
CA ILE A 149 -3.45 -6.88 7.89
C ILE A 149 -2.51 -5.84 8.44
N ALA A 150 -2.09 -4.87 7.63
CA ALA A 150 -1.14 -3.87 8.06
C ALA A 150 -1.62 -2.45 7.75
N ASN A 151 -1.50 -1.55 8.72
CA ASN A 151 -1.89 -0.16 8.61
C ASN A 151 -0.65 0.74 8.57
N SER A 152 -0.61 1.69 7.62
CA SER A 152 0.41 2.74 7.53
C SER A 152 1.84 2.18 7.58
N ILE A 153 2.65 2.55 8.58
CA ILE A 153 4.03 2.07 8.79
C ILE A 153 4.09 0.55 9.07
N GLY A 154 3.00 -0.05 9.55
CA GLY A 154 2.91 -1.50 9.71
C GLY A 154 3.15 -2.27 8.42
N ALA A 155 2.79 -1.69 7.26
CA ALA A 155 3.06 -2.28 5.96
C ALA A 155 4.57 -2.29 5.62
N PHE A 156 5.29 -1.21 5.94
CA PHE A 156 6.75 -1.19 5.83
C PHE A 156 7.38 -2.32 6.66
N TYR A 157 7.00 -2.44 7.93
CA TYR A 157 7.52 -3.51 8.77
C TYR A 157 7.16 -4.91 8.25
N ALA A 158 5.98 -5.09 7.67
CA ALA A 158 5.61 -6.36 7.06
C ALA A 158 6.53 -6.69 5.87
N CYS A 159 6.75 -5.75 4.95
CA CYS A 159 7.61 -5.94 3.78
C CYS A 159 9.07 -6.21 4.19
N GLU A 160 9.61 -5.42 5.11
CA GLU A 160 11.02 -5.47 5.52
C GLU A 160 11.36 -6.70 6.36
N TYR A 161 10.50 -7.07 7.31
CA TYR A 161 10.83 -8.08 8.32
C TYR A 161 10.10 -9.41 8.17
N LEU A 162 9.03 -9.47 7.34
CA LEU A 162 8.22 -10.67 7.22
C LEU A 162 8.24 -11.32 5.82
N ALA A 163 9.00 -10.78 4.87
CA ALA A 163 9.10 -11.30 3.50
C ALA A 163 9.48 -12.80 3.42
N ASP A 164 10.31 -13.26 4.33
CA ASP A 164 10.77 -14.66 4.41
C ASP A 164 9.78 -15.61 5.11
N PHE A 165 8.68 -15.06 5.66
CA PHE A 165 7.70 -15.90 6.34
C PHE A 165 6.60 -16.36 5.38
N ARG A 166 5.98 -17.50 5.71
CA ARG A 166 4.78 -17.91 5.00
C ARG A 166 3.62 -17.00 5.34
N ILE A 167 3.20 -16.21 4.36
CA ILE A 167 2.02 -15.38 4.38
C ILE A 167 1.23 -15.70 3.13
N ASP A 168 -0.02 -16.12 3.29
CA ASP A 168 -0.85 -16.54 2.15
C ASP A 168 -1.46 -15.31 1.43
N ARG A 169 -1.68 -14.20 2.14
CA ARG A 169 -2.15 -12.92 1.61
C ARG A 169 -1.91 -11.77 2.58
N ALA A 170 -1.73 -10.57 2.06
CA ALA A 170 -1.69 -9.34 2.84
C ALA A 170 -2.80 -8.37 2.43
N PHE A 171 -3.28 -7.60 3.41
CA PHE A 171 -4.19 -6.47 3.26
C PHE A 171 -3.52 -5.24 3.86
N PHE A 172 -3.18 -4.29 3.02
CA PHE A 172 -2.53 -3.06 3.43
C PHE A 172 -3.51 -1.89 3.37
N ILE A 173 -3.63 -1.12 4.45
CA ILE A 173 -4.51 0.05 4.56
C ILE A 173 -3.63 1.28 4.69
N SER A 174 -3.76 2.24 3.77
CA SER A 174 -2.93 3.45 3.69
C SER A 174 -1.42 3.18 3.89
N PRO A 175 -0.81 2.20 3.20
CA PRO A 175 0.49 1.68 3.59
C PRO A 175 1.63 2.63 3.25
N ILE A 176 2.60 2.76 4.14
CA ILE A 176 3.93 3.27 3.80
C ILE A 176 4.71 2.12 3.15
N VAL A 177 4.78 2.12 1.82
CA VAL A 177 5.46 1.08 1.02
C VAL A 177 6.90 1.47 0.64
N SER A 178 7.28 2.72 0.82
CA SER A 178 8.65 3.21 0.67
C SER A 178 8.99 4.13 1.83
N MET A 179 9.69 3.59 2.81
CA MET A 179 10.15 4.37 3.96
C MET A 179 11.20 5.40 3.54
N PHE A 180 12.02 5.09 2.54
CA PHE A 180 12.97 6.04 1.98
C PHE A 180 12.27 7.29 1.44
N GLN A 181 11.23 7.13 0.62
CA GLN A 181 10.47 8.26 0.08
C GLN A 181 9.74 9.01 1.20
N ASN A 182 9.16 8.30 2.16
CA ASN A 182 8.49 8.92 3.31
C ASN A 182 9.43 9.83 4.11
N ILE A 183 10.67 9.39 4.37
CA ILE A 183 11.70 10.22 5.02
C ILE A 183 12.03 11.45 4.15
N ILE A 184 12.19 11.30 2.85
CA ILE A 184 12.45 12.40 1.91
C ILE A 184 11.30 13.44 1.96
N ASP A 185 10.07 12.99 2.02
CA ASP A 185 8.89 13.87 2.07
C ASP A 185 8.84 14.65 3.39
N ILE A 186 9.10 14.00 4.52
CA ILE A 186 9.22 14.66 5.84
C ILE A 186 10.39 15.67 5.81
N MET A 187 11.56 15.29 5.32
CA MET A 187 12.69 16.21 5.19
C MET A 187 12.34 17.43 4.33
N SER A 188 11.62 17.22 3.23
CA SER A 188 11.18 18.31 2.34
C SER A 188 10.19 19.24 3.04
N MET A 189 9.23 18.69 3.77
CA MET A 189 8.21 19.43 4.53
C MET A 189 8.85 20.38 5.54
N TYR A 190 9.89 19.92 6.26
CA TYR A 190 10.59 20.71 7.29
C TYR A 190 11.84 21.42 6.79
N GLY A 191 12.13 21.37 5.47
CA GLY A 191 13.27 22.05 4.86
C GLY A 191 14.64 21.48 5.25
N ILE A 192 14.67 20.24 5.74
CA ILE A 192 15.87 19.52 6.17
C ILE A 192 16.59 18.98 4.93
N LYS A 193 17.93 19.16 4.90
CA LYS A 193 18.77 18.66 3.80
C LYS A 193 19.58 17.44 4.24
N ASP A 194 19.93 16.58 3.30
CA ASP A 194 20.73 15.37 3.52
C ASP A 194 21.98 15.64 4.36
N LYS A 195 22.74 16.72 4.02
CA LYS A 195 23.95 17.11 4.76
C LYS A 195 23.65 17.53 6.20
N GLU A 196 22.49 18.10 6.45
CA GLU A 196 22.08 18.48 7.79
C GLU A 196 21.76 17.24 8.63
N LEU A 197 20.99 16.31 8.08
CA LEU A 197 20.69 15.03 8.72
C LEU A 197 21.96 14.21 8.95
N GLU A 198 22.88 14.17 7.95
CA GLU A 198 24.18 13.53 8.07
C GLU A 198 25.03 14.09 9.22
N GLN A 199 25.05 15.42 9.40
CA GLN A 199 25.84 16.07 10.44
C GLN A 199 25.24 15.91 11.84
N LYS A 200 23.91 16.04 11.95
CA LYS A 200 23.20 15.98 13.23
C LYS A 200 22.93 14.54 13.69
N LYS A 201 22.91 13.58 12.76
CA LYS A 201 22.58 12.17 12.95
C LYS A 201 21.12 11.89 13.34
N LEU A 202 20.55 12.69 14.22
CA LEU A 202 19.16 12.65 14.64
C LEU A 202 18.58 14.07 14.58
N ILE A 203 17.40 14.18 14.01
CA ILE A 203 16.61 15.42 13.98
C ILE A 203 15.19 15.09 14.40
N GLU A 204 14.74 15.69 15.49
CA GLU A 204 13.33 15.66 15.90
C GLU A 204 12.61 16.84 15.24
N VAL A 205 11.50 16.59 14.58
CA VAL A 205 10.66 17.61 13.94
C VAL A 205 9.47 17.98 14.84
N GLU A 206 8.71 19.02 14.45
CA GLU A 206 7.69 19.65 15.32
C GLU A 206 6.57 18.70 15.78
N ASP A 207 6.24 17.68 15.00
CA ASP A 207 5.25 16.66 15.35
C ASP A 207 5.78 15.52 16.24
N GLY A 208 7.06 15.60 16.63
CA GLY A 208 7.73 14.61 17.46
C GLY A 208 8.37 13.45 16.67
N THR A 209 8.25 13.44 15.33
CA THR A 209 8.94 12.45 14.49
C THR A 209 10.45 12.64 14.57
N VAL A 210 11.19 11.55 14.78
CA VAL A 210 12.66 11.55 14.83
C VAL A 210 13.23 10.96 13.54
N LEU A 211 13.87 11.81 12.75
CA LEU A 211 14.63 11.41 11.58
C LEU A 211 16.02 10.92 12.00
N SER A 212 16.38 9.71 11.58
CA SER A 212 17.70 9.11 11.82
C SER A 212 18.48 8.98 10.51
N TYR A 213 19.72 9.50 10.48
CA TYR A 213 20.59 9.36 9.31
C TYR A 213 20.94 7.90 9.03
N ASP A 214 21.18 7.13 10.07
CA ASP A 214 21.55 5.72 9.90
C ASP A 214 20.37 4.92 9.34
N PHE A 215 19.15 5.23 9.78
CA PHE A 215 17.94 4.61 9.22
C PHE A 215 17.67 5.07 7.78
N TYR A 216 17.83 6.37 7.50
CA TYR A 216 17.76 6.91 6.14
C TYR A 216 18.73 6.19 5.19
N GLN A 217 19.99 5.97 5.62
CA GLN A 217 20.96 5.23 4.84
C GLN A 217 20.60 3.75 4.67
N HIS A 218 20.02 3.12 5.68
CA HIS A 218 19.55 1.74 5.60
C HIS A 218 18.46 1.60 4.52
N VAL A 219 17.37 2.34 4.63
CA VAL A 219 16.24 2.25 3.68
C VAL A 219 16.56 2.78 2.29
N SER A 220 17.62 3.58 2.11
CA SER A 220 18.07 4.05 0.79
C SER A 220 18.77 2.97 -0.05
N ASN A 221 19.25 1.92 0.59
CA ASN A 221 19.99 0.81 -0.03
C ASN A 221 19.24 -0.52 0.05
N ASP A 222 18.02 -0.50 0.56
CA ASP A 222 17.24 -1.71 0.74
C ASP A 222 16.76 -2.30 -0.58
N GLU A 223 16.83 -3.63 -0.68
CA GLU A 223 16.29 -4.40 -1.79
C GLU A 223 14.95 -4.99 -1.35
N ASP A 224 13.87 -4.56 -1.98
CA ASP A 224 12.54 -5.05 -1.71
C ASP A 224 12.38 -6.52 -2.15
N HIS A 225 12.02 -7.39 -1.21
CA HIS A 225 11.86 -8.84 -1.42
C HIS A 225 10.42 -9.31 -1.21
N TRP A 226 9.44 -8.39 -1.17
CA TRP A 226 8.05 -8.74 -0.90
C TRP A 226 7.37 -9.42 -2.09
N GLU A 227 7.06 -10.71 -1.96
CA GLU A 227 6.38 -11.51 -3.01
C GLU A 227 4.98 -11.99 -2.61
N VAL A 228 4.43 -11.49 -1.50
CA VAL A 228 3.12 -11.90 -1.00
C VAL A 228 2.00 -11.27 -1.83
N PRO A 229 0.95 -12.04 -2.22
CA PRO A 229 -0.26 -11.46 -2.82
C PRO A 229 -0.86 -10.41 -1.89
N THR A 230 -0.92 -9.16 -2.34
CA THR A 230 -1.24 -8.01 -1.49
C THR A 230 -2.41 -7.23 -2.07
N GLU A 231 -3.42 -7.02 -1.26
CA GLU A 231 -4.53 -6.11 -1.57
C GLU A 231 -4.31 -4.80 -0.81
N ILE A 232 -4.33 -3.68 -1.51
CA ILE A 232 -4.06 -2.36 -0.95
C ILE A 232 -5.32 -1.52 -1.00
N LEU A 233 -5.68 -0.90 0.12
CA LEU A 233 -6.68 0.15 0.22
C LEU A 233 -5.99 1.49 0.46
N TYR A 234 -6.34 2.50 -0.33
CA TYR A 234 -5.70 3.81 -0.30
C TYR A 234 -6.73 4.93 -0.40
N GLY A 235 -6.59 5.98 0.40
CA GLY A 235 -7.44 7.16 0.38
C GLY A 235 -7.04 8.12 -0.75
N ALA A 236 -8.02 8.63 -1.50
CA ALA A 236 -7.74 9.55 -2.61
C ALA A 236 -7.20 10.91 -2.15
N TYR A 237 -7.39 11.26 -0.90
CA TYR A 237 -6.91 12.50 -0.27
C TYR A 237 -5.83 12.23 0.79
N ASP A 238 -5.15 11.07 0.69
CA ASP A 238 -4.02 10.76 1.58
C ASP A 238 -2.86 11.74 1.33
N GLU A 239 -2.58 12.58 2.32
CA GLU A 239 -1.49 13.57 2.30
C GLU A 239 -0.23 13.06 3.02
N VAL A 240 -0.29 11.89 3.65
CA VAL A 240 0.83 11.28 4.40
C VAL A 240 1.70 10.41 3.50
N VAL A 241 1.06 9.61 2.63
CA VAL A 241 1.76 8.68 1.75
C VAL A 241 1.83 9.23 0.33
N TYR A 242 3.05 9.37 -0.18
CA TYR A 242 3.26 9.81 -1.56
C TYR A 242 2.78 8.76 -2.57
N THR A 243 1.85 9.17 -3.41
CA THR A 243 1.25 8.27 -4.41
C THR A 243 2.25 7.68 -5.41
N GLY A 244 3.34 8.40 -5.68
CA GLY A 244 4.42 7.91 -6.55
C GLY A 244 5.04 6.63 -6.00
N SER A 245 5.24 6.54 -4.69
CA SER A 245 5.75 5.33 -4.01
C SER A 245 4.78 4.16 -4.17
N MET A 246 3.46 4.44 -4.07
CA MET A 246 2.43 3.43 -4.27
C MET A 246 2.45 2.86 -5.68
N LEU A 247 2.60 3.73 -6.70
CA LEU A 247 2.66 3.30 -8.09
C LEU A 247 3.93 2.52 -8.39
N GLU A 248 5.07 2.93 -7.84
CA GLU A 248 6.34 2.21 -7.96
C GLU A 248 6.26 0.84 -7.30
N PHE A 249 5.64 0.75 -6.13
CA PHE A 249 5.38 -0.53 -5.46
C PHE A 249 4.55 -1.46 -6.33
N LEU A 250 3.45 -0.97 -6.92
CA LEU A 250 2.59 -1.78 -7.80
C LEU A 250 3.31 -2.22 -9.10
N GLU A 251 4.23 -1.43 -9.63
CA GLU A 251 5.04 -1.80 -10.79
C GLU A 251 6.03 -2.93 -10.46
N ASN A 252 6.60 -2.92 -9.26
CA ASN A 252 7.57 -3.91 -8.80
C ASN A 252 6.92 -5.18 -8.25
N HIS A 253 5.67 -5.10 -7.78
CA HIS A 253 4.94 -6.21 -7.15
C HIS A 253 3.71 -6.64 -7.97
N PRO A 254 3.88 -7.53 -8.95
CA PRO A 254 2.79 -7.93 -9.86
C PRO A 254 1.64 -8.69 -9.18
N LEU A 255 1.82 -9.11 -7.94
CA LEU A 255 0.78 -9.73 -7.12
C LEU A 255 0.03 -8.72 -6.24
N ALA A 256 0.44 -7.46 -6.23
CA ALA A 256 -0.25 -6.39 -5.51
C ALA A 256 -1.41 -5.81 -6.35
N ARG A 257 -2.47 -5.39 -5.67
CA ARG A 257 -3.66 -4.75 -6.25
C ARG A 257 -4.05 -3.54 -5.43
N LEU A 258 -4.47 -2.48 -6.10
CA LEU A 258 -4.86 -1.23 -5.47
C LEU A 258 -6.36 -0.97 -5.61
N THR A 259 -7.00 -0.71 -4.48
CA THR A 259 -8.34 -0.12 -4.38
C THR A 259 -8.20 1.29 -3.82
N VAL A 260 -8.79 2.27 -4.51
CA VAL A 260 -8.78 3.67 -4.06
C VAL A 260 -10.18 4.07 -3.58
N LYS A 261 -10.29 4.50 -2.32
CA LYS A 261 -11.50 5.13 -1.80
C LYS A 261 -11.45 6.63 -2.08
N SER A 262 -12.36 7.11 -2.92
CA SER A 262 -12.30 8.41 -3.59
C SER A 262 -12.56 9.63 -2.71
N ASP A 263 -12.99 9.44 -1.48
CA ASP A 263 -13.42 10.45 -0.51
C ASP A 263 -12.78 10.25 0.87
N SER A 264 -11.71 9.47 0.96
CA SER A 264 -10.97 9.20 2.20
C SER A 264 -9.58 9.80 2.18
N GLU A 265 -9.13 10.18 3.36
CA GLU A 265 -7.77 10.61 3.68
C GLU A 265 -6.91 9.41 4.11
N HIS A 266 -5.77 9.67 4.80
CA HIS A 266 -4.89 8.62 5.31
C HIS A 266 -5.56 7.73 6.37
N TYR A 267 -6.33 8.34 7.26
CA TYR A 267 -6.98 7.68 8.37
C TYR A 267 -8.41 7.28 8.02
N PHE A 268 -8.69 5.97 8.07
CA PHE A 268 -10.01 5.40 7.82
C PHE A 268 -10.78 5.25 9.14
N GLU A 269 -11.17 6.37 9.76
CA GLU A 269 -11.68 6.39 11.14
C GLU A 269 -13.22 6.42 11.24
N SER A 270 -13.90 6.93 10.22
CA SER A 270 -15.37 7.02 10.24
C SER A 270 -16.02 5.65 10.15
N GLU A 271 -17.24 5.52 10.70
CA GLU A 271 -18.02 4.28 10.62
C GLU A 271 -18.28 3.84 9.16
N GLU A 272 -18.44 4.80 8.25
CA GLU A 272 -18.61 4.51 6.82
C GLU A 272 -17.33 3.91 6.21
N GLU A 273 -16.17 4.43 6.59
CA GLU A 273 -14.87 3.92 6.13
C GLU A 273 -14.58 2.53 6.71
N LYS A 274 -14.90 2.30 7.98
CA LYS A 274 -14.79 0.98 8.62
C LYS A 274 -15.70 -0.06 7.95
N GLU A 275 -16.93 0.30 7.62
CA GLU A 275 -17.82 -0.59 6.88
C GLU A 275 -17.30 -0.83 5.44
N PHE A 276 -16.71 0.19 4.80
CA PHE A 276 -16.05 0.02 3.51
C PHE A 276 -14.87 -0.96 3.57
N ILE A 277 -13.99 -0.84 4.58
CA ILE A 277 -12.89 -1.79 4.82
C ILE A 277 -13.44 -3.21 4.94
N LYS A 278 -14.46 -3.39 5.77
CA LYS A 278 -15.12 -4.68 5.98
C LYS A 278 -15.64 -5.27 4.68
N ASP A 279 -16.41 -4.51 3.92
CA ASP A 279 -16.97 -4.96 2.64
C ASP A 279 -15.88 -5.27 1.61
N TRP A 280 -14.83 -4.45 1.57
CA TRP A 280 -13.67 -4.65 0.72
C TRP A 280 -12.96 -5.98 1.05
N MET A 281 -12.64 -6.22 2.32
CA MET A 281 -11.96 -7.44 2.75
C MET A 281 -12.84 -8.69 2.55
N LEU A 282 -14.14 -8.63 2.90
CA LEU A 282 -15.05 -9.77 2.74
C LEU A 282 -15.28 -10.17 1.29
N ARG A 283 -15.14 -9.26 0.32
CA ARG A 283 -15.17 -9.59 -1.11
C ARG A 283 -13.92 -10.35 -1.57
N LEU A 284 -12.79 -10.14 -0.91
CA LEU A 284 -11.48 -10.66 -1.29
C LEU A 284 -11.09 -11.93 -0.52
N THR A 285 -11.74 -12.22 0.60
CA THR A 285 -11.51 -13.41 1.42
C THR A 285 -12.43 -14.59 1.10
N LYS A 286 -13.42 -14.38 0.24
CA LYS A 286 -14.31 -15.42 -0.32
C LYS A 286 -13.60 -16.14 -1.48
#